data_5148e0455dbf92fb4daffcfb7ab9748c
#
_entry.id   5148e0455dbf92fb4daffcfb7ab9748c
#
_cell.length_a   1.000
_cell.length_b   1.000
_cell.length_c   1.000
_cell.angle_alpha   90.00
_cell.angle_beta   90.00
_cell.angle_gamma   90.00
#
_symmetry.space_group_name_H-M   'P 1'
#
loop_
_entity.id
_entity.type
_entity.pdbx_description
1 polymer ?
#
loop_
_entity_poly.entity_id
_entity_poly.type
_entity_poly.pdbx_seq_one_letter_code
_entity_poly.pdbx_strand_id
1 'polypeptide(L)'
;MVAACLLSSCSDDSEGLDQFYETHAQELDNYALSAGTSTLFNNSSKAFDTDASWLSGTYASRFQTGDRLYDNVTEGYGPVYAGYSCGSCHMNAGRTSPGVWNRIGEDADGTPVYGSGTNGMSAMLVYVARKNGVFFQDYGRVLHDQTIYGVTAEGKLQVRWDYEKGHFPDGEEYELAKPNFTVVKWYKKMWDNVKKDSVSIRPEDLFCTVRIPLRHVGMGQMMAIDRNEIEALAQKGYPEYGISGRCNYITERGVRGVGLSGNKAQHLDLTVELGFSSDMGATNSRYPEEICEGQHQMVEGSMMGLTYDKLDVSTEDMECVDLYLHALGVPARRLGSNSTNVTLTKSDGTTLTMTERQAVKRGEQAFYNAKCHLCHVTTLHTRPRGATLLNGTELPWLGSQTIHPYTDYLLHDMGSEIMGVGLNDNYTSGLARGNEWRTTPLWGVGLQKKVNGHTYFLHDGRARNFTEAILWHGGEGEASKNLFKKMDKADRQALIKFLESL
;
A
#
# COMPACT_ATOMS: atom_id res chain seq x y z
N MET A 1 -50.83 27.06 3.10
CA MET A 1 -49.96 26.17 3.89
C MET A 1 -48.53 26.61 3.66
N VAL A 2 -47.97 27.25 4.68
CA VAL A 2 -46.64 27.88 4.64
C VAL A 2 -45.62 26.81 4.98
N ALA A 3 -44.70 26.55 4.06
CA ALA A 3 -43.53 25.69 4.32
C ALA A 3 -42.55 26.52 5.16
N ALA A 4 -42.35 26.11 6.40
CA ALA A 4 -41.32 26.67 7.28
C ALA A 4 -39.96 26.12 6.89
N CYS A 5 -39.09 26.96 6.32
CA CYS A 5 -37.65 26.69 6.24
C CYS A 5 -37.08 26.72 7.69
N LEU A 6 -36.77 25.58 8.22
CA LEU A 6 -35.95 25.48 9.42
C LEU A 6 -34.51 25.80 9.03
N LEU A 7 -34.10 27.02 9.30
CA LEU A 7 -32.71 27.40 9.40
C LEU A 7 -32.15 26.69 10.65
N SER A 8 -31.44 25.59 10.44
CA SER A 8 -30.64 24.97 11.48
C SER A 8 -29.49 25.93 11.82
N SER A 9 -29.57 26.59 12.94
CA SER A 9 -28.50 27.35 13.56
C SER A 9 -27.34 26.38 13.87
N CYS A 10 -26.13 26.87 13.74
CA CYS A 10 -24.93 26.22 14.28
C CYS A 10 -25.08 25.99 15.78
N SER A 11 -25.62 24.85 16.15
CA SER A 11 -25.51 24.34 17.52
C SER A 11 -24.15 23.68 17.67
N ASP A 12 -23.59 23.85 18.86
CA ASP A 12 -22.32 23.30 19.26
C ASP A 12 -22.24 21.80 18.92
N ASP A 13 -21.34 21.43 17.98
CA ASP A 13 -21.22 20.07 17.42
C ASP A 13 -20.85 18.99 18.47
N SER A 14 -20.60 19.37 19.73
CA SER A 14 -20.29 18.45 20.80
C SER A 14 -21.48 17.57 21.20
N GLU A 15 -22.70 18.08 21.21
CA GLU A 15 -23.90 17.29 21.58
C GLU A 15 -24.21 16.18 20.57
N GLY A 16 -24.03 16.44 19.26
CA GLY A 16 -24.25 15.43 18.22
C GLY A 16 -23.22 14.31 18.26
N LEU A 17 -21.99 14.61 18.66
CA LEU A 17 -20.92 13.64 18.85
C LEU A 17 -21.18 12.76 20.08
N ASP A 18 -21.58 13.33 21.19
CA ASP A 18 -21.89 12.58 22.40
C ASP A 18 -23.05 11.61 22.16
N GLN A 19 -24.10 12.03 21.45
CA GLN A 19 -25.24 11.18 21.10
C GLN A 19 -24.85 10.02 20.15
N PHE A 20 -23.97 10.25 19.16
CA PHE A 20 -23.44 9.18 18.31
C PHE A 20 -22.67 8.17 19.13
N TYR A 21 -21.82 8.63 20.05
CA TYR A 21 -21.00 7.76 20.91
C TYR A 21 -21.81 7.06 21.99
N GLU A 22 -22.81 7.68 22.57
CA GLU A 22 -23.73 7.01 23.51
C GLU A 22 -24.49 5.86 22.82
N THR A 23 -24.86 6.04 21.56
CA THR A 23 -25.58 5.02 20.78
C THR A 23 -24.65 3.88 20.32
N HIS A 24 -23.35 4.13 20.11
CA HIS A 24 -22.39 3.19 19.52
C HIS A 24 -21.18 2.89 20.41
N ALA A 25 -21.15 3.37 21.67
CA ALA A 25 -19.97 3.33 22.54
C ALA A 25 -19.36 1.93 22.69
N GLN A 26 -20.20 0.91 22.85
CA GLN A 26 -19.75 -0.47 23.02
C GLN A 26 -19.22 -1.08 21.72
N GLU A 27 -19.79 -0.71 20.60
CA GLU A 27 -19.34 -1.10 19.25
C GLU A 27 -17.99 -0.46 18.91
N LEU A 28 -17.82 0.82 19.19
CA LEU A 28 -16.60 1.57 18.91
C LEU A 28 -15.42 1.16 19.81
N ASP A 29 -15.65 0.80 21.06
CA ASP A 29 -14.60 0.25 21.93
C ASP A 29 -14.14 -1.15 21.42
N ASN A 30 -15.04 -1.94 20.82
CA ASN A 30 -14.67 -3.20 20.17
C ASN A 30 -13.80 -3.01 18.93
N TYR A 31 -13.85 -1.85 18.26
CA TYR A 31 -12.97 -1.52 17.13
C TYR A 31 -11.50 -1.39 17.51
N ALA A 32 -11.17 -1.36 18.81
CA ALA A 32 -9.80 -1.50 19.28
C ALA A 32 -9.21 -2.86 18.89
N LEU A 33 -10.04 -3.91 18.79
CA LEU A 33 -9.64 -5.23 18.34
C LEU A 33 -9.59 -5.29 16.80
N SER A 34 -8.66 -4.56 16.20
CA SER A 34 -8.55 -4.33 14.74
C SER A 34 -8.65 -5.60 13.88
N ALA A 35 -8.19 -6.75 14.39
CA ALA A 35 -8.12 -8.01 13.67
C ALA A 35 -8.53 -9.23 14.53
N GLY A 36 -9.54 -9.05 15.38
CA GLY A 36 -10.03 -10.13 16.26
C GLY A 36 -8.90 -10.71 17.12
N THR A 37 -8.75 -12.03 17.10
CA THR A 37 -7.73 -12.76 17.89
C THR A 37 -6.29 -12.50 17.47
N SER A 38 -6.06 -11.91 16.30
CA SER A 38 -4.71 -11.51 15.84
C SER A 38 -4.35 -10.07 16.22
N THR A 39 -5.21 -9.38 17.00
CA THR A 39 -4.95 -8.02 17.45
C THR A 39 -3.87 -8.01 18.53
N LEU A 40 -2.89 -7.11 18.39
CA LEU A 40 -1.80 -6.90 19.34
C LEU A 40 -1.84 -5.49 19.91
N PHE A 41 -1.78 -5.38 21.24
CA PHE A 41 -1.62 -4.10 21.93
C PHE A 41 -0.15 -3.66 21.94
N ASN A 42 0.48 -3.69 20.75
CA ASN A 42 1.85 -3.30 20.51
C ASN A 42 1.89 -2.00 19.71
N ASN A 43 2.46 -0.95 20.27
CA ASN A 43 2.68 0.34 19.62
C ASN A 43 4.17 0.72 19.54
N SER A 44 5.06 -0.25 19.61
CA SER A 44 6.51 -0.07 19.46
C SER A 44 6.94 0.08 17.99
N SER A 45 8.23 0.25 17.75
CA SER A 45 8.81 0.21 16.40
C SER A 45 8.74 -1.17 15.74
N LYS A 46 8.39 -2.22 16.49
CA LYS A 46 8.16 -3.59 16.00
C LYS A 46 6.68 -3.97 15.88
N ALA A 47 5.79 -2.99 15.90
CA ALA A 47 4.36 -3.23 15.93
C ALA A 47 3.82 -4.00 14.71
N PHE A 48 4.48 -3.93 13.56
CA PHE A 48 4.07 -4.66 12.35
C PHE A 48 4.78 -6.01 12.19
N ASP A 49 5.92 -6.17 12.87
CA ASP A 49 6.81 -7.30 12.80
C ASP A 49 6.75 -8.12 14.10
N THR A 50 5.55 -8.45 14.52
CA THR A 50 5.28 -9.21 15.73
C THR A 50 4.26 -10.28 15.41
N ASP A 51 4.50 -11.50 15.87
CA ASP A 51 3.63 -12.64 15.67
C ASP A 51 2.28 -12.49 16.38
N ALA A 52 1.24 -13.05 15.79
CA ALA A 52 -0.07 -13.11 16.39
C ALA A 52 -0.07 -14.02 17.63
N SER A 53 -0.84 -13.66 18.66
CA SER A 53 -0.87 -14.33 19.96
C SER A 53 -1.31 -15.80 19.94
N TRP A 54 -1.96 -16.26 18.86
CA TRP A 54 -2.37 -17.66 18.69
C TRP A 54 -1.22 -18.55 18.19
N LEU A 55 -0.11 -17.97 17.74
CA LEU A 55 1.00 -18.72 17.18
C LEU A 55 1.74 -19.50 18.29
N SER A 56 1.96 -20.79 18.09
CA SER A 56 2.60 -21.65 19.07
C SER A 56 3.24 -22.90 18.44
N GLY A 57 4.06 -23.58 19.21
CA GLY A 57 4.67 -24.87 18.83
C GLY A 57 5.48 -24.78 17.53
N THR A 58 5.27 -25.74 16.63
CA THR A 58 5.97 -25.83 15.35
C THR A 58 5.71 -24.60 14.46
N TYR A 59 4.50 -24.03 14.53
CA TYR A 59 4.19 -22.82 13.77
C TYR A 59 5.03 -21.62 14.22
N ALA A 60 5.28 -21.48 15.53
CA ALA A 60 6.14 -20.40 16.02
C ALA A 60 7.59 -20.54 15.52
N SER A 61 8.15 -21.76 15.49
CA SER A 61 9.49 -22.02 14.97
C SER A 61 9.57 -21.73 13.46
N ARG A 62 8.54 -22.12 12.69
CA ARG A 62 8.50 -21.82 11.25
C ARG A 62 8.31 -20.33 10.97
N PHE A 63 7.56 -19.63 11.81
CA PHE A 63 7.42 -18.16 11.73
C PHE A 63 8.80 -17.48 11.90
N GLN A 64 9.57 -17.85 12.93
CA GLN A 64 10.92 -17.31 13.15
C GLN A 64 11.86 -17.61 11.97
N THR A 65 11.73 -18.78 11.35
CA THR A 65 12.48 -19.10 10.14
C THR A 65 12.06 -18.22 8.98
N GLY A 66 10.75 -18.03 8.78
CA GLY A 66 10.20 -17.16 7.75
C GLY A 66 10.61 -15.70 7.90
N ASP A 67 10.56 -15.17 9.13
CA ASP A 67 11.03 -13.83 9.49
C ASP A 67 12.51 -13.63 9.11
N ARG A 68 13.36 -14.55 9.52
CA ARG A 68 14.80 -14.52 9.19
C ARG A 68 15.04 -14.58 7.67
N LEU A 69 14.32 -15.45 6.94
CA LEU A 69 14.44 -15.57 5.48
C LEU A 69 13.93 -14.33 4.78
N TYR A 70 12.88 -13.72 5.32
CA TYR A 70 12.29 -12.48 4.80
C TYR A 70 13.25 -11.30 4.88
N ASP A 71 14.03 -11.19 5.95
CA ASP A 71 14.95 -10.09 6.19
C ASP A 71 16.34 -10.30 5.56
N ASN A 72 16.79 -11.56 5.45
CA ASN A 72 18.14 -11.86 4.99
C ASN A 72 18.26 -11.79 3.46
N VAL A 73 19.45 -11.42 3.02
CA VAL A 73 19.86 -11.54 1.61
C VAL A 73 20.04 -13.02 1.28
N THR A 74 19.45 -13.47 0.18
CA THR A 74 19.60 -14.84 -0.32
C THR A 74 20.98 -15.04 -0.95
N GLU A 75 21.64 -16.16 -0.72
CA GLU A 75 22.87 -16.54 -1.43
C GLU A 75 22.55 -16.84 -2.92
N GLY A 76 23.48 -16.54 -3.82
CA GLY A 76 23.30 -16.75 -5.26
C GLY A 76 22.55 -15.64 -5.99
N TYR A 77 22.25 -14.59 -5.32
CA TYR A 77 21.48 -13.45 -5.74
C TYR A 77 22.01 -12.78 -7.00
N GLY A 78 21.13 -12.58 -7.94
CA GLY A 78 21.52 -11.81 -9.04
C GLY A 78 21.41 -12.38 -10.38
N PRO A 79 21.96 -12.00 -11.53
CA PRO A 79 22.94 -10.92 -11.71
C PRO A 79 22.35 -9.50 -11.62
N VAL A 80 21.05 -9.35 -11.87
CA VAL A 80 20.27 -8.11 -11.75
C VAL A 80 19.16 -8.26 -10.73
N TYR A 81 18.76 -7.20 -10.06
CA TYR A 81 17.73 -7.25 -9.01
C TYR A 81 17.06 -5.90 -8.74
N ALA A 82 15.86 -5.94 -8.14
CA ALA A 82 15.12 -4.75 -7.69
C ALA A 82 15.32 -4.43 -6.21
N GLY A 83 15.71 -5.41 -5.39
CA GLY A 83 15.96 -5.26 -3.95
C GLY A 83 16.69 -6.49 -3.40
N TYR A 84 17.30 -6.46 -2.23
CA TYR A 84 18.15 -7.55 -1.69
C TYR A 84 17.37 -8.62 -0.92
N SER A 85 16.28 -8.24 -0.31
CA SER A 85 15.40 -9.10 0.50
C SER A 85 14.02 -8.48 0.56
N CYS A 86 13.03 -9.24 1.01
CA CYS A 86 11.70 -8.68 1.26
C CYS A 86 11.77 -7.53 2.27
N GLY A 87 12.50 -7.72 3.38
CA GLY A 87 12.70 -6.73 4.42
C GLY A 87 13.42 -5.47 3.97
N SER A 88 14.22 -5.52 2.89
CA SER A 88 14.86 -4.31 2.35
C SER A 88 13.85 -3.28 1.85
N CYS A 89 12.74 -3.73 1.27
CA CYS A 89 11.63 -2.89 0.83
C CYS A 89 10.53 -2.77 1.89
N HIS A 90 10.34 -3.80 2.71
CA HIS A 90 9.28 -3.91 3.72
C HIS A 90 9.83 -3.95 5.14
N MET A 91 10.74 -3.06 5.49
CA MET A 91 11.39 -3.01 6.79
C MET A 91 10.40 -3.15 7.95
N ASN A 92 10.65 -4.09 8.88
CA ASN A 92 9.74 -4.48 9.96
C ASN A 92 8.33 -4.82 9.48
N ALA A 93 8.18 -5.60 8.40
CA ALA A 93 6.92 -5.92 7.73
C ALA A 93 6.07 -4.69 7.31
N GLY A 94 6.67 -3.53 7.32
CA GLY A 94 6.07 -2.25 7.00
C GLY A 94 6.46 -1.76 5.61
N ARG A 95 7.06 -0.58 5.56
CA ARG A 95 7.37 0.11 4.32
C ARG A 95 8.65 0.94 4.49
N THR A 96 9.73 0.53 3.85
CA THR A 96 10.98 1.29 3.83
C THR A 96 10.77 2.67 3.17
N SER A 97 11.58 3.66 3.53
CA SER A 97 11.51 4.99 2.92
C SER A 97 11.63 4.90 1.40
N PRO A 98 10.66 5.46 0.64
CA PRO A 98 10.64 5.29 -0.81
C PRO A 98 11.78 6.03 -1.50
N GLY A 99 12.42 5.34 -2.44
CA GLY A 99 13.53 5.85 -3.24
C GLY A 99 13.20 7.08 -4.09
N VAL A 100 11.92 7.32 -4.34
CA VAL A 100 11.45 8.54 -5.04
C VAL A 100 11.82 9.83 -4.31
N TRP A 101 12.15 9.77 -3.03
CA TRP A 101 12.62 10.88 -2.21
C TRP A 101 14.14 10.86 -1.94
N ASN A 102 14.86 9.87 -2.48
CA ASN A 102 16.31 9.81 -2.36
C ASN A 102 16.95 10.81 -3.34
N ARG A 103 17.54 11.89 -2.83
CA ARG A 103 18.27 12.85 -3.66
C ARG A 103 19.55 12.19 -4.19
N ILE A 104 19.70 12.14 -5.51
CA ILE A 104 20.83 11.52 -6.21
C ILE A 104 21.75 12.56 -6.89
N GLY A 105 21.34 13.83 -6.95
CA GLY A 105 22.11 14.89 -7.56
C GLY A 105 21.28 16.11 -7.88
N GLU A 106 21.79 16.90 -8.80
CA GLU A 106 21.14 18.06 -9.41
C GLU A 106 21.29 17.97 -10.93
N ASP A 107 20.33 18.55 -11.66
CA ASP A 107 20.45 18.72 -13.10
C ASP A 107 21.29 19.97 -13.48
N ALA A 108 21.37 20.26 -14.78
CA ALA A 108 22.17 21.38 -15.29
C ALA A 108 21.70 22.75 -14.77
N ASP A 109 20.44 22.87 -14.36
CA ASP A 109 19.83 24.09 -13.86
C ASP A 109 19.88 24.17 -12.32
N GLY A 110 20.52 23.21 -11.65
CA GLY A 110 20.60 23.11 -10.20
C GLY A 110 19.34 22.54 -9.53
N THR A 111 18.37 22.02 -10.30
CA THR A 111 17.16 21.42 -9.76
C THR A 111 17.48 20.04 -9.17
N PRO A 112 17.03 19.72 -7.93
CA PRO A 112 17.26 18.43 -7.33
C PRO A 112 16.69 17.29 -8.14
N VAL A 113 17.47 16.22 -8.33
CA VAL A 113 17.07 14.95 -8.96
C VAL A 113 17.07 13.85 -7.91
N TYR A 114 16.02 13.04 -7.90
CA TYR A 114 15.83 11.94 -6.98
C TYR A 114 15.76 10.60 -7.74
N GLY A 115 15.74 9.48 -7.06
CA GLY A 115 15.50 8.17 -7.67
C GLY A 115 16.47 7.08 -7.27
N SER A 116 16.88 6.24 -8.23
CA SER A 116 17.77 5.10 -8.01
C SER A 116 19.13 5.55 -7.48
N GLY A 117 19.37 5.25 -6.21
CA GLY A 117 20.66 5.50 -5.58
C GLY A 117 21.75 4.55 -6.09
N THR A 118 23.00 4.81 -5.72
CA THR A 118 24.16 3.98 -6.06
C THR A 118 24.27 2.72 -5.19
N ASN A 119 23.55 2.63 -4.06
CA ASN A 119 23.76 1.63 -3.02
C ASN A 119 22.51 0.80 -2.69
N GLY A 120 21.66 0.53 -3.65
CA GLY A 120 20.71 -0.57 -3.57
C GLY A 120 19.56 -0.46 -2.56
N MET A 121 19.40 0.63 -1.87
CA MET A 121 18.31 0.82 -0.90
C MET A 121 17.19 1.67 -1.51
N SER A 122 16.53 1.16 -2.52
CA SER A 122 15.39 1.88 -3.10
C SER A 122 14.13 1.06 -2.87
N ALA A 123 13.36 1.43 -1.86
CA ALA A 123 12.05 0.82 -1.61
C ALA A 123 11.02 1.31 -2.63
N MET A 124 11.22 0.95 -3.87
CA MET A 124 10.32 1.27 -4.98
C MET A 124 10.43 0.23 -6.08
N LEU A 125 9.33 -0.04 -6.74
CA LEU A 125 9.26 -0.89 -7.92
C LEU A 125 8.97 -0.01 -9.13
N VAL A 126 9.85 -0.05 -10.13
CA VAL A 126 9.70 0.70 -11.36
C VAL A 126 9.02 -0.21 -12.39
N TYR A 127 7.76 0.04 -12.65
CA TYR A 127 7.01 -0.69 -13.68
C TYR A 127 7.24 -0.03 -15.03
N VAL A 128 7.56 -0.85 -16.03
CA VAL A 128 7.79 -0.39 -17.40
C VAL A 128 6.77 -1.03 -18.34
N ALA A 129 6.18 -0.23 -19.20
CA ALA A 129 5.28 -0.69 -20.25
C ALA A 129 5.48 0.10 -21.55
N ARG A 130 4.97 -0.43 -22.64
CA ARG A 130 4.90 0.32 -23.90
C ARG A 130 3.80 1.38 -23.81
N LYS A 131 3.96 2.50 -24.51
CA LYS A 131 2.94 3.58 -24.53
C LYS A 131 1.55 3.16 -25.03
N ASN A 132 1.46 2.04 -25.72
CA ASN A 132 0.18 1.42 -26.08
C ASN A 132 -0.41 0.53 -24.97
N GLY A 133 0.15 0.52 -23.78
CA GLY A 133 -0.30 -0.26 -22.63
C GLY A 133 0.13 -1.73 -22.65
N VAL A 134 0.86 -2.18 -23.69
CA VAL A 134 1.35 -3.56 -23.78
C VAL A 134 2.51 -3.73 -22.82
N PHE A 135 2.37 -4.72 -21.94
CA PHE A 135 3.41 -5.13 -21.01
C PHE A 135 4.68 -5.57 -21.77
N PHE A 136 5.83 -5.18 -21.27
CA PHE A 136 7.11 -5.58 -21.81
C PHE A 136 7.61 -6.81 -21.03
N GLN A 137 7.24 -7.98 -21.50
CA GLN A 137 7.34 -9.24 -20.74
C GLN A 137 8.78 -9.63 -20.37
N ASP A 138 9.77 -9.16 -21.14
CA ASP A 138 11.16 -9.55 -20.95
C ASP A 138 11.93 -8.75 -19.90
N TYR A 139 11.32 -7.68 -19.36
CA TYR A 139 11.78 -7.00 -18.16
C TYR A 139 11.24 -7.64 -16.87
N GLY A 140 10.51 -8.75 -16.97
CA GLY A 140 9.71 -9.19 -15.85
C GLY A 140 8.61 -8.18 -15.54
N ARG A 141 8.23 -8.06 -14.26
CA ARG A 141 7.19 -7.12 -13.81
C ARG A 141 7.76 -5.73 -13.52
N VAL A 142 9.04 -5.64 -13.22
CA VAL A 142 9.71 -4.42 -12.76
C VAL A 142 11.07 -4.27 -13.42
N LEU A 143 11.56 -3.04 -13.47
CA LEU A 143 12.90 -2.73 -13.92
C LEU A 143 13.91 -3.09 -12.82
N HIS A 144 14.98 -3.81 -13.19
CA HIS A 144 16.09 -4.13 -12.29
C HIS A 144 17.15 -3.03 -12.40
N ASP A 145 17.05 -2.07 -11.49
CA ASP A 145 17.94 -0.91 -11.45
C ASP A 145 19.19 -1.14 -10.62
N GLN A 146 19.35 -2.37 -10.10
CA GLN A 146 20.46 -2.80 -9.27
C GLN A 146 21.09 -4.08 -9.83
N THR A 147 22.36 -4.30 -9.52
CA THR A 147 23.14 -5.44 -10.02
C THR A 147 24.22 -5.83 -9.01
N ILE A 148 24.70 -7.06 -9.12
CA ILE A 148 25.97 -7.42 -8.49
C ILE A 148 27.12 -6.62 -9.15
N TYR A 149 28.28 -6.59 -8.50
CA TYR A 149 29.47 -5.93 -9.04
C TYR A 149 29.84 -6.49 -10.43
N GLY A 150 30.16 -5.61 -11.37
CA GLY A 150 30.60 -5.98 -12.72
C GLY A 150 29.47 -6.27 -13.72
N VAL A 151 28.22 -6.20 -13.31
CA VAL A 151 27.05 -6.42 -14.17
C VAL A 151 26.36 -5.11 -14.51
N THR A 152 25.80 -5.00 -15.70
CA THR A 152 25.11 -3.81 -16.21
C THR A 152 23.63 -3.84 -15.81
N ALA A 153 23.15 -2.80 -15.13
CA ALA A 153 21.73 -2.65 -14.77
C ALA A 153 20.85 -2.41 -16.02
N GLU A 154 19.57 -2.75 -15.92
CA GLU A 154 18.58 -2.53 -16.99
C GLU A 154 18.28 -1.04 -17.23
N GLY A 155 18.38 -0.23 -16.20
CA GLY A 155 18.19 1.20 -16.25
C GLY A 155 18.33 1.85 -14.89
N LYS A 156 18.15 3.18 -14.82
CA LYS A 156 18.14 3.94 -13.56
C LYS A 156 16.96 4.89 -13.56
N LEU A 157 16.18 4.88 -12.49
CA LEU A 157 15.09 5.82 -12.32
C LEU A 157 15.61 7.20 -11.90
N GLN A 158 15.07 8.23 -12.54
CA GLN A 158 15.16 9.62 -12.10
C GLN A 158 13.77 10.15 -11.81
N VAL A 159 13.62 10.89 -10.73
CA VAL A 159 12.37 11.54 -10.32
C VAL A 159 12.63 13.03 -10.18
N ARG A 160 11.74 13.84 -10.77
CA ARG A 160 11.65 15.28 -10.53
C ARG A 160 10.27 15.57 -9.93
N TRP A 161 10.23 16.52 -9.02
CA TRP A 161 9.01 16.88 -8.32
C TRP A 161 8.53 18.25 -8.79
N ASP A 162 7.29 18.30 -9.27
CA ASP A 162 6.54 19.53 -9.39
C ASP A 162 5.69 19.72 -8.15
N TYR A 163 5.35 20.99 -7.84
CA TYR A 163 4.57 21.30 -6.66
C TYR A 163 3.37 22.16 -7.02
N GLU A 164 2.18 21.69 -6.66
CA GLU A 164 0.92 22.41 -6.84
C GLU A 164 0.48 23.02 -5.52
N LYS A 165 0.38 24.35 -5.46
CA LYS A 165 -0.08 25.08 -4.27
C LYS A 165 -1.57 25.29 -4.33
N GLY A 166 -2.21 25.20 -3.18
CA GLY A 166 -3.63 25.48 -3.00
C GLY A 166 -3.91 25.99 -1.59
N HIS A 167 -5.16 26.27 -1.31
CA HIS A 167 -5.60 26.70 0.02
C HIS A 167 -6.96 26.08 0.37
N PHE A 168 -7.19 25.95 1.66
CA PHE A 168 -8.50 25.65 2.22
C PHE A 168 -9.39 26.90 2.20
N PRO A 169 -10.71 26.76 2.35
CA PRO A 169 -11.61 27.91 2.38
C PRO A 169 -11.30 28.94 3.48
N ASP A 170 -10.66 28.53 4.57
CA ASP A 170 -10.23 29.37 5.69
C ASP A 170 -8.85 30.03 5.46
N GLY A 171 -8.26 29.86 4.28
CA GLY A 171 -6.97 30.45 3.89
C GLY A 171 -5.73 29.63 4.29
N GLU A 172 -5.87 28.51 5.00
CA GLU A 172 -4.73 27.62 5.25
C GLU A 172 -4.16 27.09 3.94
N GLU A 173 -2.86 27.27 3.74
CA GLU A 173 -2.18 26.83 2.52
C GLU A 173 -1.82 25.34 2.58
N TYR A 174 -1.81 24.69 1.41
CA TYR A 174 -1.24 23.35 1.22
C TYR A 174 -0.47 23.29 -0.09
N GLU A 175 0.44 22.31 -0.17
CA GLU A 175 1.24 22.06 -1.35
C GLU A 175 1.22 20.56 -1.64
N LEU A 176 0.95 20.17 -2.88
CA LEU A 176 0.93 18.79 -3.35
C LEU A 176 2.14 18.51 -4.23
N ALA A 177 2.90 17.48 -3.88
CA ALA A 177 4.05 17.03 -4.66
C ALA A 177 3.60 16.07 -5.78
N LYS A 178 3.92 16.37 -7.03
CA LYS A 178 3.63 15.57 -8.21
C LYS A 178 4.93 15.02 -8.81
N PRO A 179 5.10 13.69 -8.88
CA PRO A 179 6.31 13.09 -9.42
C PRO A 179 6.29 13.02 -10.94
N ASN A 180 7.46 13.28 -11.54
CA ASN A 180 7.75 13.00 -12.95
C ASN A 180 8.82 11.91 -13.00
N PHE A 181 8.48 10.75 -13.53
CA PHE A 181 9.35 9.59 -13.61
C PHE A 181 10.03 9.49 -14.97
N THR A 182 11.34 9.27 -14.98
CA THR A 182 12.13 9.05 -16.20
C THR A 182 13.14 7.96 -15.95
N VAL A 183 13.23 6.97 -16.83
CA VAL A 183 14.31 5.99 -16.79
C VAL A 183 15.43 6.44 -17.73
N VAL A 184 16.64 6.42 -17.22
CA VAL A 184 17.88 6.76 -17.95
C VAL A 184 18.83 5.58 -17.93
N LYS A 185 19.88 5.64 -18.75
CA LYS A 185 20.89 4.56 -18.86
C LYS A 185 20.30 3.20 -19.19
N TRP A 186 19.30 3.18 -20.06
CA TRP A 186 18.66 1.96 -20.51
C TRP A 186 19.67 0.93 -21.04
N TYR A 187 19.46 -0.33 -20.64
CA TYR A 187 20.06 -1.48 -21.31
C TYR A 187 19.41 -1.64 -22.68
N LYS A 188 20.07 -1.17 -23.73
CA LYS A 188 19.47 -0.88 -25.03
C LYS A 188 19.03 -2.09 -25.84
N LYS A 189 19.52 -3.27 -25.49
CA LYS A 189 19.24 -4.49 -26.24
C LYS A 189 18.88 -5.60 -25.27
N MET A 190 17.63 -6.02 -25.31
CA MET A 190 17.06 -7.07 -24.49
C MET A 190 16.77 -8.30 -25.34
N TRP A 191 16.82 -9.48 -24.74
CA TRP A 191 16.36 -10.70 -25.35
C TRP A 191 14.85 -10.85 -25.19
N ASP A 192 14.13 -11.12 -26.27
CA ASP A 192 12.70 -11.43 -26.24
C ASP A 192 12.51 -12.94 -26.17
N ASN A 193 12.19 -13.48 -25.00
CA ASN A 193 12.01 -14.91 -24.77
C ASN A 193 10.86 -15.51 -25.58
N VAL A 194 9.86 -14.73 -25.94
CA VAL A 194 8.73 -15.16 -26.78
C VAL A 194 9.18 -15.28 -28.25
N LYS A 195 9.80 -14.23 -28.78
CA LYS A 195 10.27 -14.18 -30.16
C LYS A 195 11.58 -14.93 -30.39
N LYS A 196 12.31 -15.25 -29.29
CA LYS A 196 13.65 -15.85 -29.34
C LYS A 196 14.64 -15.01 -30.17
N ASP A 197 14.55 -13.70 -30.05
CA ASP A 197 15.39 -12.73 -30.76
C ASP A 197 15.70 -11.51 -29.89
N SER A 198 16.71 -10.73 -30.28
CA SER A 198 17.06 -9.47 -29.57
C SER A 198 16.13 -8.32 -29.98
N VAL A 199 15.67 -7.59 -29.03
CA VAL A 199 14.83 -6.40 -29.23
C VAL A 199 15.59 -5.15 -28.79
N SER A 200 15.71 -4.17 -29.68
CA SER A 200 16.25 -2.87 -29.32
C SER A 200 15.20 -2.04 -28.56
N ILE A 201 15.60 -1.54 -27.40
CA ILE A 201 14.77 -0.64 -26.60
C ILE A 201 14.83 0.76 -27.22
N ARG A 202 13.67 1.34 -27.46
CA ARG A 202 13.48 2.75 -27.82
C ARG A 202 12.80 3.45 -26.67
N PRO A 203 13.53 4.23 -25.85
CA PRO A 203 12.98 4.89 -24.66
C PRO A 203 11.71 5.72 -24.94
N GLU A 204 11.61 6.31 -26.13
CA GLU A 204 10.45 7.08 -26.58
C GLU A 204 9.16 6.28 -26.72
N ASP A 205 9.25 4.95 -26.87
CA ASP A 205 8.10 4.04 -26.96
C ASP A 205 7.62 3.55 -25.60
N LEU A 206 8.36 3.85 -24.55
CA LEU A 206 8.12 3.34 -23.21
C LEU A 206 7.58 4.45 -22.30
N PHE A 207 6.85 4.03 -21.28
CA PHE A 207 6.61 4.82 -20.09
C PHE A 207 6.97 4.00 -18.86
N CYS A 208 7.22 4.68 -17.77
CA CYS A 208 7.42 4.05 -16.47
C CYS A 208 6.53 4.69 -15.41
N THR A 209 6.19 3.88 -14.42
CA THR A 209 5.54 4.33 -13.19
C THR A 209 6.20 3.68 -12.00
N VAL A 210 6.01 4.25 -10.82
CA VAL A 210 6.60 3.74 -9.59
C VAL A 210 5.51 3.31 -8.64
N ARG A 211 5.73 2.17 -7.98
CA ARG A 211 4.92 1.74 -6.84
C ARG A 211 5.83 1.46 -5.67
N ILE A 212 5.46 2.00 -4.52
CA ILE A 212 6.16 1.72 -3.27
C ILE A 212 5.53 0.50 -2.58
N PRO A 213 6.28 -0.21 -1.74
CA PRO A 213 5.79 -1.40 -1.05
C PRO A 213 4.52 -1.13 -0.26
N LEU A 214 3.65 -2.12 -0.15
CA LEU A 214 2.51 -2.13 0.77
C LEU A 214 2.97 -2.63 2.14
N ARG A 215 2.31 -2.21 3.22
CA ARG A 215 2.50 -2.81 4.54
C ARG A 215 1.92 -4.23 4.54
N HIS A 216 2.59 -5.15 5.22
CA HIS A 216 2.14 -6.54 5.35
C HIS A 216 1.21 -6.77 6.55
N VAL A 217 0.88 -5.72 7.30
CA VAL A 217 -0.07 -5.76 8.42
C VAL A 217 -1.39 -6.35 7.95
N GLY A 218 -1.83 -7.43 8.60
CA GLY A 218 -3.12 -8.05 8.37
C GLY A 218 -3.24 -8.87 7.09
N MET A 219 -2.14 -9.31 6.47
CA MET A 219 -2.21 -10.12 5.25
C MET A 219 -2.96 -11.45 5.48
N GLY A 220 -2.75 -12.10 6.62
CA GLY A 220 -3.47 -13.32 6.97
C GLY A 220 -4.98 -13.09 7.06
N GLN A 221 -5.42 -12.01 7.71
CA GLN A 221 -6.83 -11.63 7.80
C GLN A 221 -7.39 -11.29 6.42
N MET A 222 -6.65 -10.54 5.60
CA MET A 222 -7.03 -10.23 4.22
C MET A 222 -7.27 -11.50 3.42
N MET A 223 -6.39 -12.50 3.53
CA MET A 223 -6.54 -13.79 2.85
C MET A 223 -7.73 -14.60 3.38
N ALA A 224 -8.13 -14.39 4.63
CA ALA A 224 -9.26 -15.07 5.28
C ALA A 224 -10.63 -14.40 5.00
N ILE A 225 -10.70 -13.20 4.44
CA ILE A 225 -11.95 -12.46 4.22
C ILE A 225 -12.95 -13.30 3.41
N ASP A 226 -14.24 -13.18 3.76
CA ASP A 226 -15.33 -13.72 2.95
C ASP A 226 -15.50 -12.91 1.67
N ARG A 227 -15.16 -13.51 0.52
CA ARG A 227 -15.24 -12.83 -0.78
C ARG A 227 -16.68 -12.45 -1.16
N ASN A 228 -17.68 -13.15 -0.65
CA ASN A 228 -19.09 -12.80 -0.90
C ASN A 228 -19.43 -11.42 -0.30
N GLU A 229 -18.82 -11.09 0.84
CA GLU A 229 -18.99 -9.76 1.44
C GLU A 229 -18.40 -8.65 0.56
N ILE A 230 -17.22 -8.88 -0.04
CA ILE A 230 -16.60 -7.94 -0.99
C ILE A 230 -17.48 -7.79 -2.25
N GLU A 231 -18.00 -8.90 -2.79
CA GLU A 231 -18.92 -8.86 -3.93
C GLU A 231 -20.23 -8.12 -3.61
N ALA A 232 -20.76 -8.28 -2.41
CA ALA A 232 -21.94 -7.54 -1.95
C ALA A 232 -21.66 -6.02 -1.83
N LEU A 233 -20.48 -5.63 -1.34
CA LEU A 233 -20.06 -4.22 -1.31
C LEU A 233 -19.95 -3.63 -2.73
N ALA A 234 -19.41 -4.38 -3.69
CA ALA A 234 -19.31 -3.93 -5.09
C ALA A 234 -20.68 -3.68 -5.74
N GLN A 235 -21.73 -4.37 -5.29
CA GLN A 235 -23.10 -4.19 -5.79
C GLN A 235 -23.81 -2.96 -5.18
N LYS A 236 -23.32 -2.47 -4.05
CA LYS A 236 -24.00 -1.42 -3.29
C LYS A 236 -23.90 -0.07 -3.96
N GLY A 237 -22.70 0.40 -4.31
CA GLY A 237 -22.44 1.73 -4.87
C GLY A 237 -23.06 2.89 -4.09
N TYR A 238 -22.63 4.10 -4.41
CA TYR A 238 -23.17 5.34 -3.81
C TYR A 238 -23.19 6.44 -4.88
N PRO A 239 -24.13 6.37 -5.83
CA PRO A 239 -24.18 7.25 -7.00
C PRO A 239 -24.30 8.73 -6.64
N GLU A 240 -24.90 9.07 -5.49
CA GLU A 240 -25.01 10.45 -4.98
C GLU A 240 -23.65 11.08 -4.63
N TYR A 241 -22.60 10.25 -4.46
CA TYR A 241 -21.21 10.68 -4.24
C TYR A 241 -20.30 10.30 -5.42
N GLY A 242 -20.85 9.70 -6.47
CA GLY A 242 -20.08 9.23 -7.63
C GLY A 242 -19.23 7.99 -7.34
N ILE A 243 -19.58 7.21 -6.32
CA ILE A 243 -18.83 6.02 -5.89
C ILE A 243 -19.49 4.77 -6.46
N SER A 244 -18.73 3.97 -7.21
CA SER A 244 -19.20 2.72 -7.81
C SER A 244 -18.48 1.48 -7.28
N GLY A 245 -17.18 1.53 -7.14
CA GLY A 245 -16.34 0.42 -6.69
C GLY A 245 -16.58 -0.91 -7.42
N ARG A 246 -15.56 -1.68 -7.73
CA ARG A 246 -15.75 -2.99 -8.37
C ARG A 246 -14.71 -4.02 -7.94
N CYS A 247 -15.07 -5.31 -7.99
CA CYS A 247 -14.12 -6.39 -7.82
C CYS A 247 -13.16 -6.47 -9.02
N ASN A 248 -11.89 -6.79 -8.75
CA ASN A 248 -10.99 -7.27 -9.78
C ASN A 248 -11.09 -8.80 -9.86
N TYR A 249 -11.83 -9.31 -10.87
CA TYR A 249 -11.90 -10.75 -11.11
C TYR A 249 -10.69 -11.19 -11.92
N ILE A 250 -9.91 -12.09 -11.34
CA ILE A 250 -8.68 -12.60 -11.93
C ILE A 250 -8.73 -14.12 -12.04
N THR A 251 -7.89 -14.67 -12.91
CA THR A 251 -7.70 -16.10 -13.05
C THR A 251 -6.23 -16.41 -12.84
N GLU A 252 -5.93 -17.13 -11.77
CA GLU A 252 -4.58 -17.60 -11.44
C GLU A 252 -4.61 -19.12 -11.26
N ARG A 253 -3.64 -19.80 -11.87
CA ARG A 253 -3.52 -21.28 -11.79
C ARG A 253 -4.83 -22.03 -12.11
N GLY A 254 -5.60 -21.51 -13.06
CA GLY A 254 -6.90 -22.07 -13.46
C GLY A 254 -8.06 -21.78 -12.52
N VAL A 255 -7.84 -21.08 -11.41
CA VAL A 255 -8.89 -20.64 -10.48
C VAL A 255 -9.26 -19.19 -10.77
N ARG A 256 -10.56 -18.95 -10.99
CA ARG A 256 -11.11 -17.61 -11.11
C ARG A 256 -11.71 -17.16 -9.77
N GLY A 257 -11.40 -15.94 -9.37
CA GLY A 257 -11.93 -15.38 -8.12
C GLY A 257 -11.72 -13.87 -8.01
N VAL A 258 -12.15 -13.31 -6.88
CA VAL A 258 -11.94 -11.92 -6.51
C VAL A 258 -10.52 -11.77 -5.98
N GLY A 259 -9.73 -10.92 -6.63
CA GLY A 259 -8.42 -10.54 -6.16
C GLY A 259 -8.51 -9.62 -4.94
N LEU A 260 -7.58 -9.78 -4.01
CA LEU A 260 -7.49 -8.93 -2.80
C LEU A 260 -6.09 -8.35 -2.61
N SER A 261 -5.05 -9.05 -3.06
CA SER A 261 -3.66 -8.65 -2.84
C SER A 261 -3.11 -7.75 -3.96
N GLY A 262 -2.05 -7.01 -3.64
CA GLY A 262 -1.44 -6.02 -4.52
C GLY A 262 -2.17 -4.66 -4.57
N ASN A 263 -1.53 -3.66 -5.18
CA ASN A 263 -2.08 -2.29 -5.26
C ASN A 263 -3.39 -2.19 -6.07
N LYS A 264 -3.62 -3.13 -6.97
CA LYS A 264 -4.80 -3.16 -7.87
C LYS A 264 -5.63 -4.43 -7.68
N ALA A 265 -5.57 -5.07 -6.50
CA ALA A 265 -6.27 -6.33 -6.22
C ALA A 265 -6.01 -7.36 -7.34
N GLN A 266 -4.77 -7.47 -7.80
CA GLN A 266 -4.42 -8.26 -8.98
C GLN A 266 -4.03 -9.70 -8.69
N HIS A 267 -4.11 -10.18 -7.42
CA HIS A 267 -3.78 -11.55 -7.03
C HIS A 267 -4.83 -12.16 -6.10
N LEU A 268 -5.07 -13.47 -6.25
CA LEU A 268 -6.04 -14.23 -5.45
C LEU A 268 -5.52 -14.54 -4.04
N ASP A 269 -4.23 -14.78 -3.93
CA ASP A 269 -3.52 -15.18 -2.72
C ASP A 269 -2.08 -14.64 -2.72
N LEU A 270 -1.24 -15.06 -1.77
CA LEU A 270 0.13 -14.58 -1.64
C LEU A 270 1.15 -15.30 -2.53
N THR A 271 0.74 -16.23 -3.38
CA THR A 271 1.67 -17.02 -4.22
C THR A 271 2.56 -16.16 -5.11
N VAL A 272 2.00 -15.09 -5.68
CA VAL A 272 2.76 -14.19 -6.56
C VAL A 272 3.69 -13.30 -5.74
N GLU A 273 3.25 -12.84 -4.58
CA GLU A 273 4.08 -12.08 -3.65
C GLU A 273 5.27 -12.91 -3.15
N LEU A 274 5.06 -14.16 -2.81
CA LEU A 274 6.13 -15.08 -2.42
C LEU A 274 7.09 -15.38 -3.58
N GLY A 275 6.53 -15.58 -4.79
CA GLY A 275 7.31 -15.76 -6.02
C GLY A 275 8.06 -14.49 -6.47
N PHE A 276 7.75 -13.33 -5.89
CA PHE A 276 8.41 -12.05 -6.19
C PHE A 276 9.91 -12.05 -5.88
N SER A 277 10.40 -13.03 -5.12
CA SER A 277 11.84 -13.24 -4.93
C SER A 277 12.60 -13.30 -6.26
N SER A 278 11.97 -13.77 -7.35
CA SER A 278 12.58 -13.78 -8.68
C SER A 278 12.84 -12.37 -9.22
N ASP A 279 11.91 -11.44 -9.04
CA ASP A 279 12.12 -10.02 -9.42
C ASP A 279 13.17 -9.32 -8.51
N MET A 280 13.48 -9.92 -7.35
CA MET A 280 14.60 -9.52 -6.51
C MET A 280 15.90 -10.25 -6.87
N GLY A 281 15.94 -11.00 -7.96
CA GLY A 281 17.12 -11.74 -8.42
C GLY A 281 17.36 -13.06 -7.69
N ALA A 282 16.35 -13.68 -7.09
CA ALA A 282 16.43 -14.97 -6.41
C ALA A 282 15.43 -15.95 -7.02
N THR A 283 15.92 -16.92 -7.77
CA THR A 283 15.11 -17.96 -8.43
C THR A 283 14.41 -18.85 -7.40
N ASN A 284 13.22 -19.33 -7.75
CA ASN A 284 12.40 -20.18 -6.88
C ASN A 284 11.59 -21.19 -7.72
N SER A 285 10.92 -22.13 -7.05
CA SER A 285 10.14 -23.17 -7.74
C SER A 285 8.99 -22.62 -8.59
N ARG A 286 8.52 -21.40 -8.33
CA ARG A 286 7.49 -20.73 -9.12
C ARG A 286 8.05 -20.06 -10.37
N TYR A 287 9.23 -19.49 -10.25
CA TYR A 287 9.99 -18.80 -11.32
C TYR A 287 11.42 -19.31 -11.27
N PRO A 288 11.70 -20.43 -11.97
CA PRO A 288 13.00 -21.11 -11.87
C PRO A 288 14.07 -20.50 -12.78
N GLU A 289 13.69 -19.64 -13.71
CA GLU A 289 14.62 -18.99 -14.64
C GLU A 289 15.03 -17.62 -14.09
N GLU A 290 16.28 -17.24 -14.31
CA GLU A 290 16.76 -15.89 -14.01
C GLU A 290 15.96 -14.84 -14.77
N ILE A 291 15.69 -13.72 -14.13
CA ILE A 291 14.85 -12.66 -14.73
C ILE A 291 15.47 -12.09 -16.02
N CYS A 292 16.78 -12.14 -16.15
CA CYS A 292 17.53 -11.73 -17.35
C CYS A 292 17.99 -12.91 -18.22
N GLU A 293 17.31 -14.06 -18.16
CA GLU A 293 17.60 -15.23 -18.98
C GLU A 293 17.71 -14.86 -20.46
N GLY A 294 18.77 -15.34 -21.12
CA GLY A 294 19.08 -15.02 -22.51
C GLY A 294 19.76 -13.67 -22.77
N GLN A 295 19.93 -12.85 -21.73
CA GLN A 295 20.58 -11.54 -21.82
C GLN A 295 22.08 -11.61 -21.52
N HIS A 296 22.82 -10.58 -21.94
CA HIS A 296 24.27 -10.53 -21.74
C HIS A 296 24.65 -10.43 -20.25
N GLN A 297 23.78 -9.93 -19.40
CA GLN A 297 23.98 -9.91 -17.95
C GLN A 297 24.20 -11.29 -17.33
N MET A 298 23.65 -12.36 -17.93
CA MET A 298 23.94 -13.74 -17.52
C MET A 298 25.44 -14.09 -17.72
N VAL A 299 26.04 -13.63 -18.82
CA VAL A 299 27.47 -13.82 -19.11
C VAL A 299 28.30 -12.96 -18.15
N GLU A 300 27.92 -11.71 -17.93
CA GLU A 300 28.58 -10.81 -16.98
C GLU A 300 28.56 -11.40 -15.56
N GLY A 301 27.42 -11.96 -15.12
CA GLY A 301 27.26 -12.61 -13.82
C GLY A 301 28.14 -13.87 -13.69
N SER A 302 28.20 -14.70 -14.73
CA SER A 302 29.11 -15.88 -14.75
C SER A 302 30.58 -15.46 -14.65
N MET A 303 30.99 -14.36 -15.29
CA MET A 303 32.34 -13.80 -15.13
C MET A 303 32.65 -13.35 -13.70
N MET A 304 31.60 -12.99 -12.92
CA MET A 304 31.71 -12.63 -11.51
C MET A 304 31.54 -13.83 -10.56
N GLY A 305 31.39 -15.04 -11.10
CA GLY A 305 31.35 -16.28 -10.34
C GLY A 305 29.95 -16.80 -10.02
N LEU A 306 28.89 -16.22 -10.55
CA LEU A 306 27.54 -16.79 -10.40
C LEU A 306 27.39 -18.09 -11.16
N THR A 307 26.65 -19.03 -10.59
CA THR A 307 26.19 -20.27 -11.22
C THR A 307 24.66 -20.29 -11.20
N TYR A 308 24.05 -20.91 -12.20
CA TYR A 308 22.59 -20.90 -12.41
C TYR A 308 22.02 -22.34 -12.43
N ASP A 309 22.64 -23.23 -11.68
CA ASP A 309 22.34 -24.66 -11.65
C ASP A 309 21.37 -25.07 -10.54
N LYS A 310 21.02 -24.15 -9.66
CA LYS A 310 20.15 -24.37 -8.49
C LYS A 310 19.14 -23.25 -8.32
N LEU A 311 18.03 -23.58 -7.66
CA LEU A 311 17.11 -22.56 -7.16
C LEU A 311 17.70 -21.90 -5.90
N ASP A 312 17.60 -20.59 -5.82
CA ASP A 312 18.11 -19.81 -4.68
C ASP A 312 17.18 -19.91 -3.46
N VAL A 313 15.87 -20.02 -3.70
CA VAL A 313 14.86 -20.15 -2.66
C VAL A 313 14.13 -21.48 -2.80
N SER A 314 14.22 -22.31 -1.75
CA SER A 314 13.54 -23.60 -1.71
C SER A 314 12.02 -23.41 -1.50
N THR A 315 11.23 -24.43 -1.86
CA THR A 315 9.80 -24.45 -1.60
C THR A 315 9.48 -24.39 -0.08
N GLU A 316 10.30 -25.04 0.75
CA GLU A 316 10.14 -25.00 2.19
C GLU A 316 10.40 -23.61 2.77
N ASP A 317 11.40 -22.90 2.25
CA ASP A 317 11.67 -21.50 2.62
C ASP A 317 10.51 -20.59 2.24
N MET A 318 9.94 -20.74 1.02
CA MET A 318 8.74 -20.03 0.60
C MET A 318 7.55 -20.30 1.53
N GLU A 319 7.35 -21.54 1.98
CA GLU A 319 6.28 -21.91 2.92
C GLU A 319 6.49 -21.31 4.32
N CYS A 320 7.74 -21.16 4.76
CA CYS A 320 8.04 -20.48 6.02
C CYS A 320 7.74 -18.97 5.94
N VAL A 321 8.10 -18.33 4.82
CA VAL A 321 7.78 -16.91 4.58
C VAL A 321 6.27 -16.71 4.42
N ASP A 322 5.56 -17.65 3.79
CA ASP A 322 4.11 -17.63 3.68
C ASP A 322 3.43 -17.65 5.05
N LEU A 323 3.86 -18.56 5.92
CA LEU A 323 3.37 -18.59 7.30
C LEU A 323 3.69 -17.30 8.06
N TYR A 324 4.91 -16.76 7.90
CA TYR A 324 5.30 -15.49 8.52
C TYR A 324 4.32 -14.38 8.13
N LEU A 325 4.04 -14.19 6.84
CA LEU A 325 3.12 -13.15 6.36
C LEU A 325 1.69 -13.34 6.86
N HIS A 326 1.20 -14.59 6.93
CA HIS A 326 -0.14 -14.90 7.41
C HIS A 326 -0.28 -14.74 8.93
N ALA A 327 0.79 -14.91 9.68
CA ALA A 327 0.78 -14.92 11.14
C ALA A 327 1.26 -13.60 11.78
N LEU A 328 1.54 -12.57 10.98
CA LEU A 328 1.78 -11.23 11.50
C LEU A 328 0.56 -10.71 12.25
N GLY A 329 0.77 -10.23 13.46
CA GLY A 329 -0.27 -9.59 14.26
C GLY A 329 -0.63 -8.20 13.75
N VAL A 330 -1.81 -7.73 14.09
CA VAL A 330 -2.30 -6.40 13.70
C VAL A 330 -2.34 -5.49 14.92
N PRO A 331 -1.70 -4.32 14.89
CA PRO A 331 -1.78 -3.39 16.00
C PRO A 331 -3.22 -2.99 16.34
N ALA A 332 -3.53 -2.97 17.62
CA ALA A 332 -4.80 -2.45 18.11
C ALA A 332 -4.96 -0.97 17.76
N ARG A 333 -6.17 -0.54 17.47
CA ARG A 333 -6.49 0.88 17.36
C ARG A 333 -6.23 1.58 18.69
N ARG A 334 -5.61 2.75 18.67
CA ARG A 334 -5.26 3.55 19.85
C ARG A 334 -6.33 4.61 20.09
N LEU A 335 -7.17 4.39 21.10
CA LEU A 335 -8.35 5.23 21.34
C LEU A 335 -8.02 6.61 21.96
N GLY A 336 -6.76 6.91 22.24
CA GLY A 336 -6.33 8.13 22.91
C GLY A 336 -6.53 8.13 24.42
N SER A 337 -5.90 9.07 25.11
CA SER A 337 -5.94 9.22 26.56
C SER A 337 -7.11 10.09 27.00
N ASN A 338 -7.75 9.74 28.12
CA ASN A 338 -8.75 10.57 28.79
C ASN A 338 -8.14 11.67 29.70
N SER A 339 -6.83 11.60 29.96
CA SER A 339 -6.12 12.53 30.87
C SER A 339 -5.17 13.49 30.15
N THR A 340 -4.83 13.21 28.88
CA THR A 340 -3.97 14.07 28.07
C THR A 340 -4.84 14.99 27.22
N ASN A 341 -4.63 16.31 27.35
CA ASN A 341 -5.34 17.29 26.54
C ASN A 341 -4.60 17.60 25.25
N VAL A 342 -5.36 17.83 24.18
CA VAL A 342 -4.91 18.37 22.90
C VAL A 342 -5.68 19.65 22.59
N THR A 343 -5.04 20.56 21.87
CA THR A 343 -5.66 21.80 21.43
C THR A 343 -5.78 21.79 19.91
N LEU A 344 -6.98 21.98 19.40
CA LEU A 344 -7.31 22.09 17.99
C LEU A 344 -7.58 23.57 17.68
N THR A 345 -7.22 23.99 16.46
CA THR A 345 -7.45 25.37 15.99
C THR A 345 -8.65 25.40 15.06
N LYS A 346 -9.62 26.26 15.31
CA LYS A 346 -10.77 26.49 14.43
C LYS A 346 -10.39 27.38 13.24
N SER A 347 -11.21 27.37 12.21
CA SER A 347 -11.01 28.20 11.01
C SER A 347 -11.04 29.71 11.28
N ASP A 348 -11.68 30.16 12.36
CA ASP A 348 -11.68 31.56 12.80
C ASP A 348 -10.45 31.94 13.65
N GLY A 349 -9.51 31.01 13.85
CA GLY A 349 -8.28 31.18 14.64
C GLY A 349 -8.48 30.96 16.14
N THR A 350 -9.70 30.73 16.64
CA THR A 350 -9.92 30.34 18.03
C THR A 350 -9.48 28.91 18.29
N THR A 351 -9.32 28.53 19.54
CA THR A 351 -8.85 27.20 19.94
C THR A 351 -9.92 26.41 20.69
N LEU A 352 -9.87 25.10 20.51
CA LEU A 352 -10.71 24.12 21.19
C LEU A 352 -9.81 23.11 21.91
N THR A 353 -9.90 23.06 23.25
CA THR A 353 -9.14 22.11 24.05
C THR A 353 -10.04 20.97 24.51
N MET A 354 -9.59 19.75 24.31
CA MET A 354 -10.30 18.52 24.67
C MET A 354 -9.32 17.41 25.01
N THR A 355 -9.79 16.29 25.55
CA THR A 355 -8.91 15.14 25.75
C THR A 355 -8.52 14.52 24.41
N GLU A 356 -7.38 13.82 24.39
CA GLU A 356 -6.93 13.10 23.18
C GLU A 356 -8.00 12.12 22.68
N ARG A 357 -8.67 11.39 23.59
CA ARG A 357 -9.77 10.48 23.26
C ARG A 357 -10.96 11.22 22.62
N GLN A 358 -11.33 12.38 23.12
CA GLN A 358 -12.37 13.21 22.51
C GLN A 358 -11.97 13.69 21.11
N ALA A 359 -10.70 14.08 20.93
CA ALA A 359 -10.20 14.48 19.60
C ALA A 359 -10.21 13.31 18.58
N VAL A 360 -9.83 12.11 19.01
CA VAL A 360 -9.93 10.89 18.17
C VAL A 360 -11.39 10.60 17.80
N LYS A 361 -12.31 10.69 18.76
CA LYS A 361 -13.74 10.53 18.53
C LYS A 361 -14.29 11.57 17.54
N ARG A 362 -13.97 12.85 17.72
CA ARG A 362 -14.33 13.93 16.80
C ARG A 362 -13.79 13.65 15.39
N GLY A 363 -12.58 13.16 15.31
CA GLY A 363 -11.95 12.79 14.04
C GLY A 363 -12.65 11.63 13.35
N GLU A 364 -13.10 10.63 14.07
CA GLU A 364 -13.91 9.54 13.53
C GLU A 364 -15.24 10.05 12.98
N GLN A 365 -15.92 10.94 13.69
CA GLN A 365 -17.13 11.59 13.19
C GLN A 365 -16.84 12.40 11.91
N ALA A 366 -15.73 13.13 11.89
CA ALA A 366 -15.30 13.87 10.69
C ALA A 366 -15.04 12.94 9.51
N PHE A 367 -14.45 11.75 9.73
CA PHE A 367 -14.24 10.71 8.73
C PHE A 367 -15.57 10.21 8.14
N TYR A 368 -16.60 9.99 8.97
CA TYR A 368 -17.94 9.64 8.49
C TYR A 368 -18.63 10.81 7.77
N ASN A 369 -18.48 12.02 8.27
CA ASN A 369 -19.06 13.22 7.66
C ASN A 369 -18.44 13.49 6.27
N ALA A 370 -17.15 13.26 6.11
CA ALA A 370 -16.45 13.31 4.82
C ALA A 370 -16.78 12.13 3.91
N LYS A 371 -17.58 11.15 4.34
CA LYS A 371 -17.95 9.95 3.56
C LYS A 371 -16.77 9.02 3.24
N CYS A 372 -15.65 9.14 3.93
CA CYS A 372 -14.48 8.27 3.74
C CYS A 372 -14.82 6.79 3.96
N HIS A 373 -15.73 6.51 4.91
CA HIS A 373 -16.20 5.15 5.26
C HIS A 373 -16.95 4.44 4.12
N LEU A 374 -17.30 5.12 3.03
CA LEU A 374 -18.00 4.49 1.90
C LEU A 374 -17.08 3.57 1.08
N CYS A 375 -15.78 3.89 1.02
CA CYS A 375 -14.72 3.04 0.48
C CYS A 375 -13.89 2.41 1.62
N HIS A 376 -13.55 3.19 2.64
CA HIS A 376 -12.86 2.72 3.83
C HIS A 376 -13.84 2.10 4.83
N VAL A 377 -14.49 1.00 4.40
CA VAL A 377 -15.47 0.25 5.20
C VAL A 377 -14.82 -0.22 6.49
N THR A 378 -15.48 0.07 7.61
CA THR A 378 -14.88 -0.12 8.94
C THR A 378 -14.83 -1.57 9.38
N THR A 379 -15.79 -2.39 8.96
CA THR A 379 -15.96 -3.76 9.47
C THR A 379 -16.13 -4.74 8.32
N LEU A 380 -15.38 -5.83 8.38
CA LEU A 380 -15.48 -7.00 7.51
C LEU A 380 -15.41 -8.28 8.35
N HIS A 381 -15.74 -9.41 7.73
CA HIS A 381 -15.73 -10.71 8.38
C HIS A 381 -14.84 -11.71 7.63
N THR A 382 -14.22 -12.60 8.39
CA THR A 382 -13.45 -13.70 7.82
C THR A 382 -14.29 -14.96 7.72
N ARG A 383 -14.05 -15.75 6.65
CA ARG A 383 -14.73 -17.05 6.45
C ARG A 383 -14.37 -18.03 7.56
N PRO A 384 -15.22 -19.04 7.85
CA PRO A 384 -15.01 -19.95 8.98
C PRO A 384 -13.68 -20.73 8.95
N ARG A 385 -13.19 -21.09 7.76
CA ARG A 385 -11.92 -21.83 7.60
C ARG A 385 -10.66 -20.99 7.80
N GLY A 386 -10.78 -19.67 7.88
CA GLY A 386 -9.65 -18.77 7.94
C GLY A 386 -8.90 -18.66 6.60
N ALA A 387 -7.58 -18.48 6.65
CA ALA A 387 -6.71 -18.43 5.48
C ALA A 387 -6.15 -19.82 5.15
N THR A 388 -5.64 -19.97 3.93
CA THR A 388 -4.98 -21.19 3.45
C THR A 388 -3.57 -20.84 2.99
N LEU A 389 -2.59 -21.53 3.53
CA LEU A 389 -1.18 -21.39 3.16
C LEU A 389 -0.90 -21.97 1.76
N LEU A 390 0.25 -21.62 1.19
CA LEU A 390 0.73 -22.11 -0.10
C LEU A 390 0.72 -23.64 -0.22
N ASN A 391 1.06 -24.36 0.85
CA ASN A 391 1.06 -25.82 0.91
C ASN A 391 -0.34 -26.45 1.17
N GLY A 392 -1.41 -25.65 1.19
CA GLY A 392 -2.78 -26.09 1.42
C GLY A 392 -3.19 -26.19 2.89
N THR A 393 -2.32 -25.88 3.84
CA THR A 393 -2.66 -25.89 5.28
C THR A 393 -3.63 -24.75 5.59
N GLU A 394 -4.75 -25.08 6.24
CA GLU A 394 -5.72 -24.09 6.72
C GLU A 394 -5.26 -23.49 8.06
N LEU A 395 -5.46 -22.19 8.25
CA LEU A 395 -5.23 -21.45 9.48
C LEU A 395 -6.56 -21.05 10.14
N PRO A 396 -7.20 -21.95 10.89
CA PRO A 396 -8.55 -21.73 11.45
C PRO A 396 -8.58 -20.59 12.48
N TRP A 397 -7.45 -20.24 13.09
CA TRP A 397 -7.35 -19.10 14.03
C TRP A 397 -7.69 -17.75 13.38
N LEU A 398 -7.59 -17.65 12.05
CA LEU A 398 -7.99 -16.50 11.27
C LEU A 398 -9.48 -16.54 10.86
N GLY A 399 -10.18 -17.64 11.18
CA GLY A 399 -11.56 -17.84 10.77
C GLY A 399 -12.58 -17.28 11.75
N SER A 400 -13.79 -16.96 11.24
CA SER A 400 -14.91 -16.45 12.02
C SER A 400 -14.57 -15.22 12.87
N GLN A 401 -13.73 -14.34 12.36
CA GLN A 401 -13.33 -13.12 13.03
C GLN A 401 -14.11 -11.92 12.48
N THR A 402 -14.48 -10.98 13.36
CA THR A 402 -14.84 -9.62 12.98
C THR A 402 -13.57 -8.78 12.98
N ILE A 403 -13.31 -8.10 11.87
CA ILE A 403 -12.09 -7.32 11.67
C ILE A 403 -12.42 -5.89 11.24
N HIS A 404 -11.53 -4.94 11.56
CA HIS A 404 -11.73 -3.52 11.27
C HIS A 404 -10.59 -2.95 10.42
N PRO A 405 -10.52 -3.35 9.11
CA PRO A 405 -9.41 -2.97 8.23
C PRO A 405 -9.54 -1.56 7.64
N TYR A 406 -10.71 -0.95 7.71
CA TYR A 406 -11.02 0.33 7.04
C TYR A 406 -10.73 0.28 5.54
N THR A 407 -11.35 -0.66 4.85
CA THR A 407 -11.27 -0.88 3.40
C THR A 407 -12.42 -1.78 2.93
N ASP A 408 -12.85 -1.61 1.69
CA ASP A 408 -13.74 -2.52 0.98
C ASP A 408 -13.02 -3.48 0.03
N TYR A 409 -11.68 -3.32 -0.12
CA TYR A 409 -10.85 -4.05 -1.08
C TYR A 409 -11.28 -3.92 -2.55
N LEU A 410 -12.19 -3.02 -2.88
CA LEU A 410 -12.63 -2.78 -4.24
C LEU A 410 -11.65 -1.88 -5.02
N LEU A 411 -11.75 -1.95 -6.33
CA LEU A 411 -11.12 -1.00 -7.24
C LEU A 411 -12.03 0.22 -7.38
N HIS A 412 -11.45 1.40 -7.17
CA HIS A 412 -12.09 2.69 -7.42
C HIS A 412 -11.29 3.48 -8.44
N ASP A 413 -12.01 4.19 -9.30
CA ASP A 413 -11.41 5.18 -10.20
C ASP A 413 -10.98 6.41 -9.38
N MET A 414 -9.68 6.58 -9.21
CA MET A 414 -9.10 7.66 -8.41
C MET A 414 -8.77 8.90 -9.24
N GLY A 415 -9.35 9.01 -10.44
CA GLY A 415 -9.22 10.17 -11.31
C GLY A 415 -7.95 10.17 -12.14
N SER A 416 -7.88 11.16 -13.03
CA SER A 416 -6.76 11.38 -13.93
C SER A 416 -6.08 12.70 -13.61
N GLU A 417 -4.76 12.70 -13.54
CA GLU A 417 -3.97 13.92 -13.38
C GLU A 417 -4.08 14.87 -14.59
N ILE A 418 -4.53 14.37 -15.73
CA ILE A 418 -4.79 15.19 -16.94
C ILE A 418 -6.03 16.06 -16.75
N MET A 419 -7.01 15.60 -15.97
CA MET A 419 -8.28 16.29 -15.71
C MET A 419 -8.33 16.96 -14.32
N GLY A 420 -7.20 17.05 -13.61
CA GLY A 420 -7.10 17.59 -12.25
C GLY A 420 -6.31 16.70 -11.32
N VAL A 421 -6.59 16.79 -10.01
CA VAL A 421 -5.95 15.96 -8.99
C VAL A 421 -6.48 14.53 -9.07
N GLY A 422 -5.60 13.55 -9.12
CA GLY A 422 -5.96 12.14 -9.19
C GLY A 422 -4.75 11.22 -9.16
N LEU A 423 -5.02 9.92 -9.22
CA LEU A 423 -4.01 8.87 -9.15
C LEU A 423 -4.13 7.96 -10.38
N ASN A 424 -3.42 8.29 -11.45
CA ASN A 424 -3.35 7.48 -12.65
C ASN A 424 -1.89 7.16 -12.97
N ASP A 425 -1.53 5.88 -12.96
CA ASP A 425 -0.17 5.43 -13.31
C ASP A 425 -0.07 4.92 -14.75
N ASN A 426 -1.14 4.99 -15.54
CA ASN A 426 -1.25 4.50 -16.92
C ASN A 426 -0.88 3.00 -17.09
N TYR A 427 -0.69 2.26 -16.00
CA TYR A 427 -0.27 0.87 -16.00
C TYR A 427 -1.45 -0.04 -15.63
N THR A 428 -1.86 -0.90 -16.56
CA THR A 428 -2.93 -1.88 -16.33
C THR A 428 -2.40 -3.11 -15.59
N SER A 429 -3.21 -3.67 -14.68
CA SER A 429 -2.89 -4.91 -13.96
C SER A 429 -4.11 -5.85 -13.99
N GLY A 430 -4.06 -6.88 -14.83
CA GLY A 430 -5.25 -7.69 -15.10
C GLY A 430 -6.34 -6.84 -15.76
N LEU A 431 -7.51 -6.77 -15.14
CA LEU A 431 -8.63 -5.93 -15.58
C LEU A 431 -8.62 -4.53 -14.96
N ALA A 432 -7.71 -4.23 -14.04
CA ALA A 432 -7.61 -2.93 -13.40
C ALA A 432 -6.89 -1.93 -14.31
N ARG A 433 -7.52 -0.78 -14.56
CA ARG A 433 -6.98 0.31 -15.38
C ARG A 433 -5.95 1.14 -14.62
N GLY A 434 -5.23 2.01 -15.31
CA GLY A 434 -4.19 2.86 -14.72
C GLY A 434 -4.69 3.74 -13.57
N ASN A 435 -5.90 4.27 -13.68
CA ASN A 435 -6.56 5.12 -12.70
C ASN A 435 -7.34 4.36 -11.61
N GLU A 436 -7.44 3.03 -11.71
CA GLU A 436 -8.16 2.23 -10.71
C GLU A 436 -7.18 1.68 -9.66
N TRP A 437 -7.54 1.86 -8.40
CA TRP A 437 -6.73 1.44 -7.24
C TRP A 437 -7.59 0.73 -6.22
N ARG A 438 -7.03 -0.33 -5.64
CA ARG A 438 -7.66 -1.02 -4.50
C ARG A 438 -7.62 -0.13 -3.28
N THR A 439 -8.75 0.02 -2.59
CA THR A 439 -8.78 0.68 -1.28
C THR A 439 -7.80 -0.02 -0.33
N THR A 440 -6.78 0.70 0.12
CA THR A 440 -5.75 0.16 1.00
C THR A 440 -6.26 0.09 2.44
N PRO A 441 -6.04 -1.01 3.18
CA PRO A 441 -6.35 -1.08 4.60
C PRO A 441 -5.67 0.02 5.39
N LEU A 442 -6.39 0.64 6.33
CA LEU A 442 -5.85 1.71 7.17
C LEU A 442 -5.36 1.24 8.54
N TRP A 443 -5.62 0.00 8.95
CA TRP A 443 -5.07 -0.51 10.21
C TRP A 443 -3.55 -0.36 10.27
N GLY A 444 -3.03 0.09 11.41
CA GLY A 444 -1.61 0.38 11.61
C GLY A 444 -1.06 1.61 10.88
N VAL A 445 -1.88 2.33 10.07
CA VAL A 445 -1.38 3.47 9.27
C VAL A 445 -0.77 4.58 10.15
N GLY A 446 -1.34 4.81 11.33
CA GLY A 446 -0.84 5.81 12.27
C GLY A 446 0.51 5.45 12.93
N LEU A 447 0.92 4.18 12.88
CA LEU A 447 2.21 3.72 13.40
C LEU A 447 3.34 3.79 12.38
N GLN A 448 3.07 4.05 11.11
CA GLN A 448 4.09 4.00 10.04
C GLN A 448 5.32 4.87 10.36
N LYS A 449 5.12 6.08 10.88
CA LYS A 449 6.25 6.94 11.29
C LYS A 449 7.11 6.31 12.38
N LYS A 450 6.47 5.64 13.33
CA LYS A 450 7.18 4.99 14.46
C LYS A 450 7.91 3.73 14.05
N VAL A 451 7.31 2.94 13.16
CA VAL A 451 7.88 1.67 12.68
C VAL A 451 8.93 1.91 11.60
N ASN A 452 8.65 2.79 10.64
CA ASN A 452 9.46 2.95 9.43
C ASN A 452 10.15 4.33 9.30
N GLY A 453 9.93 5.25 10.25
CA GLY A 453 10.61 6.55 10.28
C GLY A 453 10.03 7.63 9.35
N HIS A 454 9.02 7.33 8.54
CA HIS A 454 8.46 8.25 7.56
C HIS A 454 6.93 8.16 7.45
N THR A 455 6.34 9.15 6.76
CA THR A 455 4.88 9.26 6.51
C THR A 455 4.57 9.45 5.03
N TYR A 456 5.32 8.78 4.14
CA TYR A 456 5.01 8.79 2.72
C TYR A 456 3.88 7.81 2.42
N PHE A 457 2.80 8.30 1.79
CA PHE A 457 1.58 7.56 1.50
C PHE A 457 1.29 7.50 0.00
N LEU A 458 0.16 6.87 -0.34
CA LEU A 458 -0.29 6.53 -1.68
C LEU A 458 0.59 5.47 -2.36
N HIS A 459 0.29 5.16 -3.63
CA HIS A 459 0.93 4.05 -4.34
C HIS A 459 2.40 4.31 -4.71
N ASP A 460 2.78 5.58 -4.87
CA ASP A 460 4.11 6.02 -5.29
C ASP A 460 4.86 6.87 -4.26
N GLY A 461 4.27 7.06 -3.08
CA GLY A 461 4.89 7.80 -1.98
C GLY A 461 4.84 9.32 -2.12
N ARG A 462 4.02 9.85 -3.04
CA ARG A 462 3.93 11.30 -3.29
C ARG A 462 3.39 12.11 -2.11
N ALA A 463 2.47 11.55 -1.35
CA ALA A 463 1.88 12.23 -0.20
C ALA A 463 2.80 12.12 1.02
N ARG A 464 3.26 13.26 1.54
CA ARG A 464 4.19 13.35 2.67
C ARG A 464 3.53 13.24 4.04
N ASN A 465 2.20 13.32 4.08
CA ASN A 465 1.37 13.28 5.28
C ASN A 465 -0.08 12.89 4.94
N PHE A 466 -0.94 12.71 5.95
CA PHE A 466 -2.34 12.35 5.75
C PHE A 466 -3.14 13.42 5.01
N THR A 467 -2.90 14.69 5.27
CA THR A 467 -3.60 15.79 4.58
C THR A 467 -3.35 15.74 3.09
N GLU A 468 -2.10 15.60 2.66
CA GLU A 468 -1.76 15.44 1.25
C GLU A 468 -2.37 14.17 0.65
N ALA A 469 -2.36 13.05 1.40
CA ALA A 469 -2.99 11.82 0.94
C ALA A 469 -4.49 12.02 0.66
N ILE A 470 -5.22 12.70 1.55
CA ILE A 470 -6.64 13.03 1.35
C ILE A 470 -6.81 13.97 0.15
N LEU A 471 -5.98 15.00 0.03
CA LEU A 471 -6.08 15.99 -1.04
C LEU A 471 -5.76 15.42 -2.43
N TRP A 472 -5.02 14.31 -2.51
CA TRP A 472 -4.76 13.59 -3.76
C TRP A 472 -5.93 12.70 -4.22
N HIS A 473 -6.98 12.51 -3.43
CA HIS A 473 -8.16 11.77 -3.85
C HIS A 473 -8.89 12.51 -4.97
N GLY A 474 -8.98 11.87 -6.13
CA GLY A 474 -9.75 12.33 -7.29
C GLY A 474 -10.81 11.29 -7.69
N GLY A 475 -11.48 11.48 -8.82
CA GLY A 475 -12.47 10.54 -9.32
C GLY A 475 -13.55 10.20 -8.29
N GLU A 476 -13.69 8.92 -7.94
CA GLU A 476 -14.65 8.46 -6.93
C GLU A 476 -14.35 9.01 -5.51
N GLY A 477 -13.11 9.41 -5.21
CA GLY A 477 -12.73 10.07 -3.97
C GLY A 477 -12.96 11.59 -3.93
N GLU A 478 -13.33 12.21 -5.05
CA GLU A 478 -13.46 13.67 -5.19
C GLU A 478 -14.47 14.28 -4.22
N ALA A 479 -15.64 13.65 -4.07
CA ALA A 479 -16.70 14.12 -3.17
C ALA A 479 -16.20 14.15 -1.71
N SER A 480 -15.54 13.10 -1.24
CA SER A 480 -14.99 13.00 0.11
C SER A 480 -13.88 14.03 0.36
N LYS A 481 -12.96 14.22 -0.60
CA LYS A 481 -11.93 15.27 -0.54
C LYS A 481 -12.58 16.66 -0.41
N ASN A 482 -13.61 16.95 -1.19
CA ASN A 482 -14.27 18.26 -1.16
C ASN A 482 -15.03 18.49 0.14
N LEU A 483 -15.63 17.47 0.74
CA LEU A 483 -16.20 17.54 2.09
C LEU A 483 -15.13 17.83 3.13
N PHE A 484 -14.00 17.11 3.11
CA PHE A 484 -12.86 17.39 3.99
C PHE A 484 -12.34 18.83 3.86
N LYS A 485 -12.18 19.33 2.63
CA LYS A 485 -11.73 20.72 2.40
C LYS A 485 -12.65 21.77 3.01
N LYS A 486 -13.95 21.50 3.04
CA LYS A 486 -14.98 22.42 3.58
C LYS A 486 -15.14 22.36 5.09
N MET A 487 -14.55 21.36 5.76
CA MET A 487 -14.63 21.24 7.21
C MET A 487 -13.93 22.40 7.92
N ASP A 488 -14.38 22.68 9.14
CA ASP A 488 -13.62 23.53 10.06
C ASP A 488 -12.21 22.96 10.28
N LYS A 489 -11.24 23.83 10.47
CA LYS A 489 -9.84 23.44 10.66
C LYS A 489 -9.69 22.47 11.84
N ALA A 490 -10.44 22.65 12.94
CA ALA A 490 -10.41 21.74 14.07
C ALA A 490 -10.91 20.33 13.71
N ASP A 491 -11.91 20.20 12.81
CA ASP A 491 -12.38 18.91 12.32
C ASP A 491 -11.38 18.23 11.41
N ARG A 492 -10.70 18.99 10.52
CA ARG A 492 -9.61 18.47 9.71
C ARG A 492 -8.48 17.92 10.60
N GLN A 493 -8.10 18.69 11.64
CA GLN A 493 -7.07 18.26 12.60
C GLN A 493 -7.51 17.04 13.41
N ALA A 494 -8.77 16.98 13.82
CA ALA A 494 -9.34 15.84 14.53
C ALA A 494 -9.35 14.59 13.64
N LEU A 495 -9.71 14.70 12.34
CA LEU A 495 -9.67 13.59 11.39
C LEU A 495 -8.24 13.02 11.25
N ILE A 496 -7.23 13.90 11.23
CA ILE A 496 -5.83 13.43 11.25
C ILE A 496 -5.52 12.67 12.55
N LYS A 497 -5.99 13.14 13.72
CA LYS A 497 -5.84 12.42 14.99
C LYS A 497 -6.51 11.04 14.97
N PHE A 498 -7.66 10.92 14.32
CA PHE A 498 -8.32 9.64 14.11
C PHE A 498 -7.45 8.71 13.24
N LEU A 499 -6.92 9.17 12.09
CA LEU A 499 -6.03 8.37 11.24
C LEU A 499 -4.73 7.97 11.98
N GLU A 500 -4.19 8.85 12.81
CA GLU A 500 -3.06 8.55 13.70
C GLU A 500 -3.41 7.47 14.74
N SER A 501 -4.68 7.28 15.04
CA SER A 501 -5.15 6.28 16.03
C SER A 501 -5.26 4.85 15.44
N LEU A 502 -5.35 4.72 14.13
CA LEU A 502 -5.51 3.44 13.41
C LEU A 502 -4.23 2.59 13.32
#